data_f14e483779e0e63f7fdd209c5f5709e7
#
_entry.id   f14e483779e0e63f7fdd209c5f5709e7
#
_cell.length_a   1.000
_cell.length_b   1.000
_cell.length_c   1.000
_cell.angle_alpha   90.00
_cell.angle_beta   90.00
_cell.angle_gamma   90.00
#
_symmetry.space_group_name_H-M   'P 1'
#
loop_
_entity.id
_entity.type
_entity.pdbx_description
1 polymer ?
#
loop_
_entity_poly.entity_id
_entity_poly.type
_entity_poly.pdbx_seq_one_letter_code
_entity_poly.pdbx_strand_id
1 'polypeptide(L)'
;MKQPINRIACLASAVALSFGTLAPPASAQVVGEVGVDWTGNDIIVEAVADPQIKGVTCHVTYFERGIIDRLKNGNWFEDPSNNSIACRQTGPIEIGEIDLGKGGEEVFRQGRSLIWKNLLVKRIYDKANDTLIYLAHSRQVVDGSAKMAISTVPLYNQNVAWKNGKPKP
;
A
#
# COMPACT_ATOMS: atom_id res chain seq x y z
N MET A 1 20.33 -5.44 76.67
CA MET A 1 21.03 -5.59 75.38
C MET A 1 19.96 -5.72 74.25
N LYS A 2 19.74 -4.64 73.47
CA LYS A 2 18.75 -4.61 72.37
C LYS A 2 19.50 -4.66 71.05
N GLN A 3 19.24 -5.66 70.23
CA GLN A 3 19.79 -5.77 68.88
C GLN A 3 18.93 -4.94 67.88
N PRO A 4 19.53 -4.27 66.90
CA PRO A 4 18.78 -3.53 65.86
C PRO A 4 18.40 -4.46 64.71
N ILE A 5 17.14 -4.35 64.29
CA ILE A 5 16.56 -5.04 63.16
C ILE A 5 16.99 -4.33 61.88
N ASN A 6 17.77 -5.02 61.06
CA ASN A 6 18.17 -4.54 59.71
C ASN A 6 16.99 -4.69 58.75
N ARG A 7 16.43 -3.55 58.26
CA ARG A 7 15.43 -3.53 57.20
C ARG A 7 16.11 -3.51 55.83
N ILE A 8 16.06 -4.64 55.16
CA ILE A 8 16.51 -4.75 53.77
C ILE A 8 15.37 -4.18 52.89
N ALA A 9 15.62 -3.02 52.27
CA ALA A 9 14.72 -2.45 51.28
C ALA A 9 14.96 -3.12 49.93
N CYS A 10 14.01 -3.94 49.49
CA CYS A 10 13.99 -4.48 48.13
C CYS A 10 13.53 -3.37 47.16
N LEU A 11 14.45 -2.86 46.35
CA LEU A 11 14.15 -2.02 45.22
C LEU A 11 13.61 -2.91 44.07
N ALA A 12 12.31 -2.86 43.86
CA ALA A 12 11.68 -3.46 42.69
C ALA A 12 11.85 -2.55 41.47
N SER A 13 12.80 -2.87 40.61
CA SER A 13 12.95 -2.20 39.31
C SER A 13 11.84 -2.64 38.36
N ALA A 14 10.87 -1.78 38.11
CA ALA A 14 9.86 -2.00 37.10
C ALA A 14 10.46 -1.75 35.69
N VAL A 15 10.71 -2.82 34.94
CA VAL A 15 11.06 -2.76 33.53
C VAL A 15 9.78 -2.49 32.76
N ALA A 16 9.59 -1.29 32.27
CA ALA A 16 8.52 -0.93 31.36
C ALA A 16 8.84 -1.50 29.96
N LEU A 17 8.21 -2.61 29.60
CA LEU A 17 8.21 -3.11 28.22
C LEU A 17 7.34 -2.16 27.37
N SER A 18 7.99 -1.31 26.59
CA SER A 18 7.34 -0.54 25.54
C SER A 18 6.96 -1.49 24.39
N PHE A 19 5.70 -1.89 24.35
CA PHE A 19 5.12 -2.57 23.19
C PHE A 19 5.05 -1.55 22.04
N GLY A 20 6.02 -1.62 21.13
CA GLY A 20 5.91 -0.92 19.85
C GLY A 20 4.69 -1.46 19.10
N THR A 21 3.69 -0.63 18.86
CA THR A 21 2.54 -0.97 17.99
C THR A 21 3.06 -1.13 16.57
N LEU A 22 3.27 -2.37 16.14
CA LEU A 22 3.45 -2.71 14.73
C LEU A 22 2.17 -2.29 14.01
N ALA A 23 2.27 -1.33 13.09
CA ALA A 23 1.15 -1.00 12.20
C ALA A 23 0.75 -2.28 11.45
N PRO A 24 -0.56 -2.59 11.38
CA PRO A 24 -1.00 -3.75 10.61
C PRO A 24 -0.57 -3.59 9.16
N PRO A 25 -0.19 -4.69 8.47
CA PRO A 25 0.14 -4.64 7.06
C PRO A 25 -1.07 -4.08 6.28
N ALA A 26 -0.78 -3.22 5.30
CA ALA A 26 -1.83 -2.71 4.40
C ALA A 26 -2.53 -3.89 3.74
N SER A 27 -3.77 -4.16 4.13
CA SER A 27 -4.57 -5.24 3.56
C SER A 27 -5.38 -4.68 2.39
N ALA A 28 -5.23 -5.28 1.21
CA ALA A 28 -6.13 -5.03 0.10
C ALA A 28 -7.51 -5.60 0.46
N GLN A 29 -8.55 -4.80 0.26
CA GLN A 29 -9.94 -5.18 0.47
C GLN A 29 -10.72 -5.04 -0.83
N VAL A 30 -11.38 -6.11 -1.27
CA VAL A 30 -12.33 -6.03 -2.38
C VAL A 30 -13.52 -5.18 -1.93
N VAL A 31 -13.76 -4.08 -2.63
CA VAL A 31 -14.85 -3.13 -2.36
C VAL A 31 -15.89 -3.08 -3.46
N GLY A 32 -15.61 -3.72 -4.59
CA GLY A 32 -16.53 -3.83 -5.70
C GLY A 32 -16.17 -4.97 -6.63
N GLU A 33 -17.21 -5.58 -7.19
CA GLU A 33 -17.15 -6.65 -8.19
C GLU A 33 -18.25 -6.40 -9.22
N VAL A 34 -17.87 -6.27 -10.48
CA VAL A 34 -18.80 -5.95 -11.57
C VAL A 34 -18.71 -7.04 -12.63
N GLY A 35 -19.78 -7.82 -12.75
CA GLY A 35 -19.89 -8.86 -13.77
C GLY A 35 -19.86 -8.26 -15.17
N VAL A 36 -19.03 -8.83 -16.05
CA VAL A 36 -18.89 -8.38 -17.43
C VAL A 36 -19.66 -9.27 -18.37
N ASP A 37 -19.70 -10.57 -18.08
CA ASP A 37 -20.38 -11.55 -18.90
C ASP A 37 -20.94 -12.73 -18.07
N TRP A 38 -21.65 -13.63 -18.76
CA TRP A 38 -22.25 -14.83 -18.15
C TRP A 38 -21.24 -15.96 -17.88
N THR A 39 -19.98 -15.81 -18.31
CA THR A 39 -18.92 -16.81 -18.12
C THR A 39 -18.15 -16.61 -16.82
N GLY A 40 -18.53 -15.59 -16.02
CA GLY A 40 -17.92 -15.27 -14.73
C GLY A 40 -16.63 -14.47 -14.88
N ASN A 41 -16.56 -13.64 -15.90
CA ASN A 41 -15.50 -12.64 -16.05
C ASN A 41 -15.94 -11.36 -15.35
N ASP A 42 -15.12 -10.85 -14.42
CA ASP A 42 -15.49 -9.76 -13.54
C ASP A 42 -14.43 -8.66 -13.53
N ILE A 43 -14.87 -7.43 -13.28
CA ILE A 43 -13.99 -6.33 -12.93
C ILE A 43 -13.98 -6.21 -11.42
N ILE A 44 -12.82 -6.43 -10.83
CA ILE A 44 -12.62 -6.31 -9.39
C ILE A 44 -12.10 -4.92 -9.04
N VAL A 45 -12.61 -4.37 -7.96
CA VAL A 45 -12.12 -3.11 -7.36
C VAL A 45 -11.60 -3.41 -5.97
N GLU A 46 -10.31 -3.21 -5.76
CA GLU A 46 -9.68 -3.32 -4.44
C GLU A 46 -9.30 -1.96 -3.89
N ALA A 47 -9.61 -1.73 -2.61
CA ALA A 47 -9.10 -0.60 -1.85
C ALA A 47 -7.84 -1.02 -1.09
N VAL A 48 -6.78 -0.24 -1.24
CA VAL A 48 -5.48 -0.49 -0.59
C VAL A 48 -5.00 0.79 0.06
N ALA A 49 -4.81 0.76 1.39
CA ALA A 49 -4.21 1.88 2.10
C ALA A 49 -2.68 1.87 1.95
N ASP A 50 -2.07 3.04 1.84
CA ASP A 50 -0.60 3.14 1.81
C ASP A 50 -0.03 2.75 3.18
N PRO A 51 0.91 1.78 3.26
CA PRO A 51 1.43 1.30 4.53
C PRO A 51 2.28 2.32 5.29
N GLN A 52 2.90 3.28 4.59
CA GLN A 52 3.75 4.32 5.19
C GLN A 52 3.08 5.70 5.23
N ILE A 53 1.93 5.87 4.56
CA ILE A 53 1.23 7.14 4.51
C ILE A 53 -0.22 6.94 4.95
N LYS A 54 -0.52 7.35 6.17
CA LYS A 54 -1.90 7.37 6.63
C LYS A 54 -2.71 8.42 5.89
N GLY A 55 -4.00 8.18 5.76
CA GLY A 55 -4.93 9.12 5.12
C GLY A 55 -4.86 9.12 3.60
N VAL A 56 -4.18 8.16 2.98
CA VAL A 56 -4.20 7.92 1.53
C VAL A 56 -4.66 6.49 1.25
N THR A 57 -5.66 6.36 0.38
CA THR A 57 -6.17 5.09 -0.11
C THR A 57 -6.14 5.07 -1.63
N CYS A 58 -5.66 3.97 -2.19
CA CYS A 58 -5.69 3.70 -3.62
C CYS A 58 -6.78 2.68 -3.94
N HIS A 59 -7.58 2.95 -4.96
CA HIS A 59 -8.47 1.97 -5.57
C HIS A 59 -7.81 1.45 -6.82
N VAL A 60 -7.61 0.14 -6.88
CA VAL A 60 -7.02 -0.55 -8.02
C VAL A 60 -8.09 -1.42 -8.64
N THR A 61 -8.27 -1.29 -9.96
CA THR A 61 -9.19 -2.13 -10.71
C THR A 61 -8.42 -3.03 -11.64
N TYR A 62 -8.90 -4.26 -11.79
CA TYR A 62 -8.34 -5.22 -12.71
C TYR A 62 -9.43 -6.20 -13.18
N PHE A 63 -9.14 -6.88 -14.29
CA PHE A 63 -10.01 -7.87 -14.86
C PHE A 63 -9.66 -9.24 -14.33
N GLU A 64 -10.65 -9.95 -13.77
CA GLU A 64 -10.54 -11.34 -13.33
C GLU A 64 -11.30 -12.26 -14.27
N ARG A 65 -10.64 -13.30 -14.77
CA ARG A 65 -11.25 -14.28 -15.65
C ARG A 65 -11.89 -15.41 -14.88
N GLY A 66 -13.11 -15.76 -15.25
CA GLY A 66 -13.80 -16.93 -14.72
C GLY A 66 -13.08 -18.24 -15.04
N ILE A 67 -13.32 -19.25 -14.23
CA ILE A 67 -12.73 -20.60 -14.40
C ILE A 67 -13.10 -21.20 -15.76
N ILE A 68 -14.31 -20.94 -16.26
CA ILE A 68 -14.80 -21.45 -17.55
C ILE A 68 -14.00 -20.82 -18.70
N ASP A 69 -13.70 -19.54 -18.63
CA ASP A 69 -12.92 -18.84 -19.66
C ASP A 69 -11.46 -19.33 -19.68
N ARG A 70 -10.87 -19.55 -18.51
CA ARG A 70 -9.52 -20.10 -18.36
C ARG A 70 -9.39 -21.51 -18.96
N LEU A 71 -10.38 -22.36 -18.74
CA LEU A 71 -10.42 -23.72 -19.30
C LEU A 71 -10.58 -23.74 -20.82
N LYS A 72 -11.40 -22.83 -21.37
CA LYS A 72 -11.66 -22.78 -22.83
C LYS A 72 -10.47 -22.23 -23.61
N ASN A 73 -9.81 -21.22 -23.09
CA ASN A 73 -8.77 -20.46 -23.80
C ASN A 73 -7.34 -20.86 -23.43
N GLY A 74 -7.16 -21.80 -22.49
CA GLY A 74 -5.83 -22.27 -22.05
C GLY A 74 -4.95 -21.21 -21.37
N ASN A 75 -5.48 -20.01 -21.09
CA ASN A 75 -4.79 -18.90 -20.49
C ASN A 75 -4.99 -18.91 -18.97
N TRP A 76 -4.06 -19.56 -18.28
CA TRP A 76 -4.05 -19.65 -16.81
C TRP A 76 -3.50 -18.40 -16.13
N PHE A 77 -2.87 -17.50 -16.87
CA PHE A 77 -2.26 -16.30 -16.35
C PHE A 77 -3.09 -15.09 -16.76
N GLU A 78 -3.46 -14.28 -15.76
CA GLU A 78 -4.10 -13.00 -16.01
C GLU A 78 -3.11 -12.03 -16.64
N ASP A 79 -3.58 -11.35 -17.69
CA ASP A 79 -2.83 -10.26 -18.29
C ASP A 79 -3.01 -9.01 -17.41
N PRO A 80 -1.97 -8.56 -16.69
CA PRO A 80 -2.06 -7.37 -15.85
C PRO A 80 -2.16 -6.07 -16.66
N SER A 81 -2.25 -6.15 -17.97
CA SER A 81 -2.27 -4.99 -18.86
C SER A 81 -3.54 -4.14 -18.73
N ASN A 82 -4.63 -4.71 -18.22
CA ASN A 82 -5.91 -4.02 -18.07
C ASN A 82 -6.14 -3.64 -16.59
N ASN A 83 -5.28 -2.78 -16.06
CA ASN A 83 -5.45 -2.24 -14.71
C ASN A 83 -5.62 -0.73 -14.73
N SER A 84 -6.26 -0.18 -13.73
CA SER A 84 -6.23 1.24 -13.44
C SER A 84 -6.03 1.50 -11.96
N ILE A 85 -5.54 2.70 -11.62
CA ILE A 85 -5.31 3.11 -10.25
C ILE A 85 -5.84 4.52 -10.00
N ALA A 86 -6.54 4.71 -8.88
CA ALA A 86 -6.98 6.00 -8.40
C ALA A 86 -6.67 6.14 -6.91
N CYS A 87 -5.70 6.97 -6.56
CA CYS A 87 -5.33 7.26 -5.18
C CYS A 87 -5.91 8.61 -4.75
N ARG A 88 -6.45 8.66 -3.54
CA ARG A 88 -7.07 9.86 -2.99
C ARG A 88 -6.76 10.01 -1.50
N GLN A 89 -6.79 11.24 -1.05
CA GLN A 89 -6.84 11.51 0.37
C GLN A 89 -8.17 11.02 0.93
N THR A 90 -8.10 10.20 1.99
CA THR A 90 -9.26 9.63 2.70
C THR A 90 -9.26 9.97 4.17
N GLY A 91 -8.28 10.75 4.63
CA GLY A 91 -8.15 11.22 6.01
C GLY A 91 -7.00 12.21 6.16
N PRO A 92 -6.68 12.64 7.38
CA PRO A 92 -5.48 13.43 7.66
C PRO A 92 -4.24 12.71 7.17
N ILE A 93 -3.35 13.42 6.46
CA ILE A 93 -2.15 12.80 5.88
C ILE A 93 -1.01 12.82 6.90
N GLU A 94 -0.53 11.63 7.26
CA GLU A 94 0.67 11.45 8.08
C GLU A 94 1.68 10.63 7.28
N ILE A 95 2.82 11.23 6.94
CA ILE A 95 3.88 10.59 6.16
C ILE A 95 4.92 10.03 7.10
N GLY A 96 5.07 8.70 7.06
CA GLY A 96 6.09 7.96 7.77
C GLY A 96 7.45 8.04 7.10
N GLU A 97 8.15 6.92 7.13
CA GLU A 97 9.45 6.76 6.48
C GLU A 97 9.23 6.31 5.04
N ILE A 98 9.58 7.16 4.06
CA ILE A 98 9.40 6.88 2.64
C ILE A 98 10.70 7.06 1.87
N ASP A 99 10.88 6.31 0.79
CA ASP A 99 11.97 6.52 -0.15
C ASP A 99 11.74 7.80 -0.97
N LEU A 100 12.74 8.67 -0.99
CA LEU A 100 12.74 9.94 -1.72
C LEU A 100 13.49 9.86 -3.06
N GLY A 101 13.96 8.68 -3.42
CA GLY A 101 14.67 8.44 -4.68
C GLY A 101 13.73 8.47 -5.90
N LYS A 102 14.28 8.82 -7.07
CA LYS A 102 13.52 8.89 -8.33
C LYS A 102 12.96 7.53 -8.79
N GLY A 103 13.53 6.42 -8.30
CA GLY A 103 13.07 5.06 -8.62
C GLY A 103 11.78 4.66 -7.91
N GLY A 104 11.43 5.40 -6.87
CA GLY A 104 10.27 5.15 -6.04
C GLY A 104 10.34 3.83 -5.27
N GLU A 105 9.42 3.66 -4.35
CA GLU A 105 9.29 2.50 -3.47
C GLU A 105 8.08 1.66 -3.88
N GLU A 106 8.25 0.33 -3.90
CA GLU A 106 7.13 -0.59 -4.12
C GLU A 106 6.27 -0.67 -2.85
N VAL A 107 4.99 -0.31 -2.96
CA VAL A 107 4.15 -0.09 -1.77
C VAL A 107 3.10 -1.16 -1.52
N PHE A 108 2.60 -1.87 -2.53
CA PHE A 108 1.52 -2.85 -2.36
C PHE A 108 1.98 -4.26 -2.73
N ARG A 109 2.85 -4.85 -1.89
CA ARG A 109 3.43 -6.20 -2.14
C ARG A 109 2.54 -7.35 -1.69
N GLN A 110 1.55 -7.11 -0.84
CA GLN A 110 0.86 -8.16 -0.06
C GLN A 110 -0.64 -8.28 -0.38
N GLY A 111 -1.03 -8.03 -1.62
CA GLY A 111 -2.40 -8.33 -2.05
C GLY A 111 -2.68 -9.84 -2.01
N ARG A 112 -3.88 -10.23 -1.57
CA ARG A 112 -4.31 -11.64 -1.57
C ARG A 112 -4.62 -12.15 -2.97
N SER A 113 -4.88 -11.26 -3.91
CA SER A 113 -5.20 -11.59 -5.30
C SER A 113 -3.95 -11.96 -6.09
N LEU A 114 -4.11 -12.87 -7.05
CA LEU A 114 -3.04 -13.32 -7.96
C LEU A 114 -2.50 -12.18 -8.83
N ILE A 115 -3.30 -11.11 -9.04
CA ILE A 115 -2.90 -9.94 -9.84
C ILE A 115 -1.64 -9.26 -9.28
N TRP A 116 -1.50 -9.20 -7.94
CA TRP A 116 -0.35 -8.55 -7.27
C TRP A 116 0.98 -9.26 -7.52
N LYS A 117 0.98 -10.48 -8.07
CA LYS A 117 2.20 -11.15 -8.52
C LYS A 117 2.78 -10.50 -9.77
N ASN A 118 1.92 -9.94 -10.62
CA ASN A 118 2.28 -9.40 -11.92
C ASN A 118 2.16 -7.87 -11.99
N LEU A 119 1.41 -7.26 -11.08
CA LEU A 119 1.23 -5.82 -10.97
C LEU A 119 2.13 -5.25 -9.88
N LEU A 120 2.85 -4.20 -10.20
CA LEU A 120 3.65 -3.40 -9.28
C LEU A 120 2.99 -2.04 -9.09
N VAL A 121 2.93 -1.56 -7.86
CA VAL A 121 2.63 -0.15 -7.60
C VAL A 121 3.82 0.48 -6.90
N LYS A 122 4.39 1.49 -7.53
CA LYS A 122 5.47 2.30 -6.98
C LYS A 122 4.95 3.65 -6.53
N ARG A 123 5.39 4.07 -5.35
CA ARG A 123 5.20 5.43 -4.86
C ARG A 123 6.46 6.24 -5.10
N ILE A 124 6.31 7.43 -5.67
CA ILE A 124 7.36 8.41 -5.91
C ILE A 124 6.90 9.72 -5.27
N TYR A 125 7.80 10.41 -4.57
CA TYR A 125 7.53 11.77 -4.09
C TYR A 125 8.19 12.78 -5.02
N ASP A 126 7.35 13.56 -5.73
CA ASP A 126 7.78 14.70 -6.52
C ASP A 126 7.97 15.90 -5.58
N LYS A 127 9.23 16.16 -5.22
CA LYS A 127 9.61 17.23 -4.30
C LYS A 127 9.30 18.61 -4.85
N ALA A 128 9.44 18.81 -6.17
CA ALA A 128 9.24 20.10 -6.81
C ALA A 128 7.79 20.54 -6.79
N ASN A 129 6.87 19.58 -6.98
CA ASN A 129 5.44 19.82 -7.06
C ASN A 129 4.69 19.40 -5.79
N ASP A 130 5.41 18.99 -4.73
CA ASP A 130 4.84 18.55 -3.45
C ASP A 130 3.68 17.53 -3.66
N THR A 131 3.98 16.46 -4.39
CA THR A 131 2.96 15.53 -4.87
C THR A 131 3.43 14.08 -4.71
N LEU A 132 2.57 13.23 -4.16
CA LEU A 132 2.75 11.78 -4.19
C LEU A 132 2.26 11.24 -5.52
N ILE A 133 3.08 10.44 -6.18
CA ILE A 133 2.79 9.77 -7.44
C ILE A 133 2.72 8.27 -7.17
N TYR A 134 1.62 7.63 -7.57
CA TYR A 134 1.45 6.19 -7.55
C TYR A 134 1.42 5.68 -8.98
N LEU A 135 2.43 4.89 -9.35
CA LEU A 135 2.59 4.32 -10.67
C LEU A 135 2.33 2.81 -10.59
N ALA A 136 1.21 2.39 -11.15
CA ALA A 136 0.92 0.97 -11.35
C ALA A 136 1.49 0.54 -12.71
N HIS A 137 2.24 -0.56 -12.73
CA HIS A 137 2.76 -1.10 -14.00
C HIS A 137 2.91 -2.62 -13.94
N SER A 138 2.85 -3.26 -15.12
CA SER A 138 3.14 -4.69 -15.24
C SER A 138 4.62 -4.97 -15.03
N ARG A 139 4.94 -6.12 -14.43
CA ARG A 139 6.31 -6.68 -14.40
C ARG A 139 6.76 -7.16 -15.78
N GLN A 140 5.83 -7.49 -16.64
CA GLN A 140 6.07 -8.02 -17.96
C GLN A 140 5.88 -6.93 -19.03
N VAL A 141 6.69 -6.99 -20.07
CA VAL A 141 6.49 -6.18 -21.27
C VAL A 141 5.57 -6.95 -22.20
N VAL A 142 4.40 -6.40 -22.48
CA VAL A 142 3.40 -6.97 -23.39
C VAL A 142 3.23 -5.98 -24.55
N ASP A 143 3.32 -6.48 -25.78
CA ASP A 143 3.26 -5.66 -27.00
C ASP A 143 4.19 -4.44 -26.99
N GLY A 144 5.43 -4.64 -26.50
CA GLY A 144 6.44 -3.59 -26.43
C GLY A 144 6.24 -2.54 -25.30
N SER A 145 5.29 -2.76 -24.39
CA SER A 145 5.01 -1.84 -23.29
C SER A 145 4.84 -2.57 -21.95
N ALA A 146 5.24 -1.94 -20.84
CA ALA A 146 4.98 -2.43 -19.50
C ALA A 146 3.53 -2.19 -19.04
N LYS A 147 2.65 -1.67 -19.87
CA LYS A 147 1.29 -1.26 -19.54
C LYS A 147 1.24 -0.57 -18.17
N MET A 148 0.86 0.67 -18.12
CA MET A 148 0.99 1.48 -16.91
C MET A 148 -0.22 2.38 -16.69
N ALA A 149 -0.49 2.70 -15.44
CA ALA A 149 -1.46 3.68 -15.00
C ALA A 149 -0.86 4.54 -13.90
N ILE A 150 -1.24 5.81 -13.83
CA ILE A 150 -0.72 6.76 -12.86
C ILE A 150 -1.85 7.42 -12.08
N SER A 151 -1.61 7.64 -10.79
CA SER A 151 -2.47 8.47 -9.95
C SER A 151 -1.61 9.39 -9.09
N THR A 152 -2.10 10.58 -8.81
CA THR A 152 -1.39 11.57 -8.01
C THR A 152 -2.24 12.07 -6.84
N VAL A 153 -1.56 12.31 -5.70
CA VAL A 153 -2.15 12.92 -4.51
C VAL A 153 -1.33 14.17 -4.19
N PRO A 154 -1.82 15.38 -4.53
CA PRO A 154 -1.14 16.62 -4.22
C PRO A 154 -1.13 16.87 -2.72
N LEU A 155 0.01 17.30 -2.19
CA LEU A 155 0.19 17.69 -0.80
C LEU A 155 0.19 19.21 -0.60
N TYR A 156 0.19 19.95 -1.70
CA TYR A 156 0.15 21.39 -1.71
C TYR A 156 -1.07 21.93 -0.94
N ASN A 157 -0.85 22.87 -0.03
CA ASN A 157 -1.88 23.43 0.86
C ASN A 157 -2.61 22.41 1.76
N GLN A 158 -2.07 21.20 1.91
CA GLN A 158 -2.58 20.22 2.85
C GLN A 158 -1.86 20.32 4.18
N ASN A 159 -2.57 20.05 5.27
CA ASN A 159 -1.95 19.89 6.59
C ASN A 159 -1.37 18.47 6.69
N VAL A 160 -0.10 18.33 6.32
CA VAL A 160 0.60 17.03 6.27
C VAL A 160 1.58 16.93 7.42
N ALA A 161 1.43 15.90 8.25
CA ALA A 161 2.37 15.58 9.30
C ALA A 161 3.49 14.68 8.73
N TRP A 162 4.75 15.14 8.80
CA TRP A 162 5.92 14.39 8.39
C TRP A 162 6.67 13.86 9.61
N LYS A 163 6.84 12.56 9.76
CA LYS A 163 7.55 11.93 10.88
C LYS A 163 9.00 12.42 10.99
N ASN A 164 9.70 12.57 9.87
CA ASN A 164 11.12 12.98 9.81
C ASN A 164 11.32 14.42 9.30
N GLY A 165 10.25 15.23 9.33
CA GLY A 165 10.26 16.57 8.73
C GLY A 165 10.11 16.54 7.20
N LYS A 166 9.52 17.61 6.64
CA LYS A 166 9.32 17.72 5.19
C LYS A 166 10.67 17.85 4.47
N PRO A 167 10.94 17.05 3.43
CA PRO A 167 12.15 17.16 2.63
C PRO A 167 12.23 18.53 1.96
N LYS A 168 13.43 19.13 1.96
CA LYS A 168 13.65 20.36 1.19
C LYS A 168 13.63 20.06 -0.31
N PRO A 169 13.11 20.98 -1.14
CA PRO A 169 13.10 20.82 -2.60
C PRO A 169 14.48 20.59 -3.19
#